data_88ddf10fc3a8f7cb82440b7d0ade15df
#
_entry.id   88ddf10fc3a8f7cb82440b7d0ade15df
#
_cell.length_a   1.000
_cell.length_b   1.000
_cell.length_c   1.000
_cell.angle_alpha   90.00
_cell.angle_beta   90.00
_cell.angle_gamma   90.00
#
_symmetry.space_group_name_H-M   'P 1'
#
loop_
_entity.id
_entity.type
_entity.pdbx_description
1 polymer ?
#
loop_
_entity_poly.entity_id
_entity_poly.type
_entity_poly.pdbx_seq_one_letter_code
_entity_poly.pdbx_strand_id
1 'polypeptide(L)'
;MQVILMERIEKLGQMGDIVNVKPGFARNFLLPKGKALRATEENIKHFETRKAQLEVQNLELKSDAKSVATKMNGATVILVRQAGEAGQLYGSVNARDIAQALNDSGFIVGRNQVRLDQPIKTLGLHNVSLTLHPEVSVTVMANVARSEDEAQIQSETGRALLSQAEEEALAEAANVAEVTADEAVAEQAETMSGNKTSAVPLYAGSGIVL
;
A
#
# COMPACT_ATOMS: atom_id res chain seq x y z
N MET A 1 -14.36 3.19 30.36
CA MET A 1 -14.44 1.85 30.95
C MET A 1 -13.07 1.20 30.81
N GLN A 2 -12.49 0.71 31.90
CA GLN A 2 -11.17 0.06 31.89
C GLN A 2 -11.33 -1.40 31.51
N VAL A 3 -10.46 -1.85 30.61
CA VAL A 3 -10.40 -3.24 30.12
C VAL A 3 -8.94 -3.69 30.01
N ILE A 4 -8.71 -4.98 30.19
CA ILE A 4 -7.41 -5.64 29.98
C ILE A 4 -7.46 -6.26 28.58
N LEU A 5 -6.46 -6.01 27.77
CA LEU A 5 -6.37 -6.58 26.43
C LEU A 5 -5.86 -8.03 26.50
N MET A 6 -6.59 -8.96 25.89
CA MET A 6 -6.19 -10.39 25.78
C MET A 6 -5.34 -10.65 24.53
N GLU A 7 -5.41 -9.77 23.56
CA GLU A 7 -4.62 -9.80 22.32
C GLU A 7 -4.19 -8.38 21.95
N ARG A 8 -3.17 -8.25 21.13
CA ARG A 8 -2.78 -6.94 20.60
C ARG A 8 -3.87 -6.39 19.69
N ILE A 9 -4.28 -5.15 19.94
CA ILE A 9 -5.25 -4.43 19.12
C ILE A 9 -4.60 -3.18 18.56
N GLU A 10 -4.67 -3.01 17.24
CA GLU A 10 -4.19 -1.79 16.58
C GLU A 10 -4.82 -0.55 17.22
N LYS A 11 -4.01 0.48 17.44
CA LYS A 11 -4.42 1.78 18.02
C LYS A 11 -4.86 1.75 19.50
N LEU A 12 -4.87 0.60 20.18
CA LEU A 12 -5.22 0.51 21.60
C LEU A 12 -4.02 0.14 22.48
N GLY A 13 -3.32 -0.92 22.14
CA GLY A 13 -2.18 -1.37 22.94
C GLY A 13 -1.82 -2.84 22.71
N GLN A 14 -0.93 -3.32 23.56
CA GLN A 14 -0.41 -4.69 23.55
C GLN A 14 -1.25 -5.61 24.42
N MET A 15 -1.00 -6.92 24.33
CA MET A 15 -1.59 -7.91 25.23
C MET A 15 -1.16 -7.64 26.67
N GLY A 16 -2.15 -7.59 27.57
CA GLY A 16 -1.95 -7.31 28.99
C GLY A 16 -2.06 -5.84 29.39
N ASP A 17 -2.15 -4.92 28.42
CA ASP A 17 -2.33 -3.52 28.73
C ASP A 17 -3.72 -3.25 29.31
N ILE A 18 -3.76 -2.42 30.36
CA ILE A 18 -5.00 -1.89 30.91
C ILE A 18 -5.30 -0.56 30.23
N VAL A 19 -6.32 -0.54 29.38
CA VAL A 19 -6.67 0.64 28.60
C VAL A 19 -8.07 1.16 28.93
N ASN A 20 -8.23 2.47 28.84
CA ASN A 20 -9.54 3.10 29.02
C ASN A 20 -10.22 3.29 27.67
N VAL A 21 -11.34 2.62 27.48
CA VAL A 21 -12.10 2.64 26.22
C VAL A 21 -13.53 3.14 26.41
N LYS A 22 -14.15 3.59 25.30
CA LYS A 22 -15.58 3.98 25.32
C LYS A 22 -16.45 2.78 25.71
N PRO A 23 -17.43 2.95 26.61
CA PRO A 23 -18.25 1.84 27.10
C PRO A 23 -18.98 1.05 26.00
N GLY A 24 -19.46 1.72 24.96
CA GLY A 24 -20.10 1.08 23.81
C GLY A 24 -19.17 0.17 23.04
N PHE A 25 -17.95 0.62 22.77
CA PHE A 25 -16.94 -0.19 22.08
C PHE A 25 -16.53 -1.43 22.88
N ALA A 26 -16.34 -1.25 24.20
CA ALA A 26 -16.04 -2.37 25.07
C ALA A 26 -17.16 -3.42 25.07
N ARG A 27 -18.42 -3.01 25.28
CA ARG A 27 -19.55 -3.93 25.42
C ARG A 27 -19.96 -4.61 24.12
N ASN A 28 -19.87 -3.90 22.98
CA ASN A 28 -20.38 -4.41 21.69
C ASN A 28 -19.32 -5.10 20.85
N PHE A 29 -18.03 -4.85 21.12
CA PHE A 29 -16.95 -5.38 20.29
C PHE A 29 -15.91 -6.16 21.10
N LEU A 30 -15.29 -5.55 22.11
CA LEU A 30 -14.14 -6.18 22.78
C LEU A 30 -14.56 -7.38 23.65
N LEU A 31 -15.55 -7.19 24.51
CA LEU A 31 -16.01 -8.24 25.43
C LEU A 31 -16.68 -9.41 24.72
N PRO A 32 -17.63 -9.19 23.75
CA PRO A 32 -18.27 -10.31 23.05
C PRO A 32 -17.32 -11.13 22.18
N LYS A 33 -16.27 -10.50 21.65
CA LYS A 33 -15.25 -11.19 20.84
C LYS A 33 -14.12 -11.82 21.68
N GLY A 34 -14.17 -11.69 23.02
CA GLY A 34 -13.12 -12.22 23.89
C GLY A 34 -11.75 -11.53 23.75
N LYS A 35 -11.71 -10.34 23.10
CA LYS A 35 -10.47 -9.59 22.86
C LYS A 35 -9.98 -8.81 24.06
N ALA A 36 -10.88 -8.56 25.02
CA ALA A 36 -10.56 -7.90 26.28
C ALA A 36 -11.46 -8.40 27.41
N LEU A 37 -10.98 -8.24 28.63
CA LEU A 37 -11.73 -8.47 29.88
C LEU A 37 -11.93 -7.15 30.62
N ARG A 38 -12.92 -7.08 31.49
CA ARG A 38 -13.04 -5.92 32.40
C ARG A 38 -11.86 -5.92 33.39
N ALA A 39 -11.27 -4.75 33.60
CA ALA A 39 -10.16 -4.59 34.53
C ALA A 39 -10.68 -4.61 35.98
N THR A 40 -10.94 -5.80 36.51
CA THR A 40 -11.20 -6.07 37.94
C THR A 40 -9.98 -6.79 38.52
N GLU A 41 -9.75 -6.66 39.81
CA GLU A 41 -8.61 -7.33 40.47
C GLU A 41 -8.60 -8.84 40.26
N GLU A 42 -9.76 -9.49 40.26
CA GLU A 42 -9.89 -10.91 39.98
C GLU A 42 -9.47 -11.27 38.57
N ASN A 43 -9.92 -10.45 37.58
CA ASN A 43 -9.57 -10.67 36.18
C ASN A 43 -8.09 -10.39 35.91
N ILE A 44 -7.48 -9.45 36.62
CA ILE A 44 -6.02 -9.18 36.52
C ILE A 44 -5.24 -10.41 36.96
N LYS A 45 -5.54 -10.95 38.14
CA LYS A 45 -4.89 -12.18 38.66
C LYS A 45 -5.11 -13.37 37.72
N HIS A 46 -6.34 -13.53 37.21
CA HIS A 46 -6.65 -14.58 36.24
C HIS A 46 -5.90 -14.42 34.92
N PHE A 47 -5.72 -13.18 34.47
CA PHE A 47 -4.92 -12.90 33.27
C PHE A 47 -3.44 -13.25 33.49
N GLU A 48 -2.86 -12.87 34.63
CA GLU A 48 -1.47 -13.16 34.95
C GLU A 48 -1.16 -14.66 34.91
N THR A 49 -2.06 -15.51 35.43
CA THR A 49 -1.90 -16.98 35.38
C THR A 49 -1.94 -17.54 33.95
N ARG A 50 -2.65 -16.89 33.04
CA ARG A 50 -2.79 -17.33 31.64
C ARG A 50 -1.88 -16.61 30.65
N LYS A 51 -1.21 -15.57 31.09
CA LYS A 51 -0.37 -14.72 30.23
C LYS A 51 0.64 -15.53 29.44
N ALA A 52 1.38 -16.43 30.08
CA ALA A 52 2.36 -17.27 29.41
C ALA A 52 1.76 -18.17 28.30
N GLN A 53 0.57 -18.74 28.54
CA GLN A 53 -0.13 -19.56 27.54
C GLN A 53 -0.61 -18.73 26.36
N LEU A 54 -1.14 -17.53 26.63
CA LEU A 54 -1.61 -16.61 25.57
C LEU A 54 -0.43 -16.08 24.73
N GLU A 55 0.73 -15.84 25.35
CA GLU A 55 1.95 -15.43 24.63
C GLU A 55 2.43 -16.52 23.69
N VAL A 56 2.45 -17.78 24.11
CA VAL A 56 2.83 -18.92 23.25
C VAL A 56 1.87 -19.03 22.08
N GLN A 57 0.54 -19.03 22.32
CA GLN A 57 -0.45 -19.07 21.27
C GLN A 57 -0.33 -17.91 20.27
N ASN A 58 -0.06 -16.71 20.77
CA ASN A 58 0.14 -15.53 19.91
C ASN A 58 1.40 -15.69 19.05
N LEU A 59 2.49 -16.24 19.58
CA LEU A 59 3.70 -16.52 18.83
C LEU A 59 3.49 -17.57 17.74
N GLU A 60 2.73 -18.63 18.02
CA GLU A 60 2.35 -19.64 17.04
C GLU A 60 1.51 -19.03 15.91
N LEU A 61 0.42 -18.33 16.23
CA LEU A 61 -0.41 -17.65 15.25
C LEU A 61 0.37 -16.62 14.41
N LYS A 62 1.33 -15.91 15.03
CA LYS A 62 2.20 -14.98 14.32
C LYS A 62 3.16 -15.70 13.38
N SER A 63 3.70 -16.86 13.76
CA SER A 63 4.58 -17.65 12.89
C SER A 63 3.83 -18.21 11.69
N ASP A 64 2.61 -18.72 11.91
CA ASP A 64 1.74 -19.20 10.84
C ASP A 64 1.35 -18.05 9.88
N ALA A 65 0.94 -16.92 10.44
CA ALA A 65 0.64 -15.73 9.65
C ALA A 65 1.84 -15.26 8.82
N LYS A 66 3.08 -15.33 9.36
CA LYS A 66 4.30 -15.00 8.60
C LYS A 66 4.56 -15.97 7.48
N SER A 67 4.34 -17.27 7.69
CA SER A 67 4.54 -18.28 6.65
C SER A 67 3.58 -18.09 5.47
N VAL A 68 2.32 -17.76 5.76
CA VAL A 68 1.31 -17.40 4.75
C VAL A 68 1.67 -16.08 4.08
N ALA A 69 2.09 -15.08 4.86
CA ALA A 69 2.52 -13.78 4.37
C ALA A 69 3.63 -13.87 3.33
N THR A 70 4.63 -14.71 3.57
CA THR A 70 5.74 -14.92 2.63
C THR A 70 5.26 -15.51 1.29
N LYS A 71 4.26 -16.39 1.31
CA LYS A 71 3.67 -16.98 0.09
C LYS A 71 2.77 -16.01 -0.67
N MET A 72 2.13 -15.08 0.06
CA MET A 72 1.20 -14.11 -0.52
C MET A 72 1.88 -12.81 -0.96
N ASN A 73 3.09 -12.54 -0.49
CA ASN A 73 3.78 -11.31 -0.81
C ASN A 73 4.08 -11.23 -2.32
N GLY A 74 3.56 -10.18 -2.97
CA GLY A 74 3.66 -10.01 -4.41
C GLY A 74 2.70 -10.88 -5.24
N ALA A 75 1.79 -11.62 -4.62
CA ALA A 75 0.76 -12.33 -5.37
C ALA A 75 -0.17 -11.35 -6.09
N THR A 76 -0.49 -11.66 -7.34
CA THR A 76 -1.45 -10.90 -8.15
C THR A 76 -2.76 -11.66 -8.21
N VAL A 77 -3.86 -10.97 -7.95
CA VAL A 77 -5.21 -11.53 -7.99
C VAL A 77 -5.99 -10.85 -9.10
N ILE A 78 -6.53 -11.63 -10.03
CA ILE A 78 -7.29 -11.13 -11.17
C ILE A 78 -8.77 -11.01 -10.80
N LEU A 79 -9.36 -9.87 -11.11
CA LEU A 79 -10.76 -9.54 -10.87
C LEU A 79 -11.38 -9.07 -12.18
N VAL A 80 -12.18 -9.91 -12.82
CA VAL A 80 -12.89 -9.56 -14.05
C VAL A 80 -14.16 -8.81 -13.70
N ARG A 81 -14.29 -7.58 -14.20
CA ARG A 81 -15.46 -6.70 -14.00
C ARG A 81 -15.76 -5.88 -15.24
N GLN A 82 -17.04 -5.59 -15.45
CA GLN A 82 -17.47 -4.73 -16.57
C GLN A 82 -17.08 -3.28 -16.29
N ALA A 83 -16.51 -2.62 -17.29
CA ALA A 83 -16.12 -1.22 -17.23
C ALA A 83 -16.48 -0.48 -18.52
N GLY A 84 -16.65 0.82 -18.41
CA GLY A 84 -16.83 1.72 -19.55
C GLY A 84 -15.53 1.98 -20.32
N GLU A 85 -15.63 2.68 -21.43
CA GLU A 85 -14.47 3.03 -22.29
C GLU A 85 -13.43 3.87 -21.53
N ALA A 86 -13.87 4.75 -20.65
CA ALA A 86 -12.99 5.57 -19.78
C ALA A 86 -12.37 4.80 -18.61
N GLY A 87 -12.35 3.46 -18.62
CA GLY A 87 -11.72 2.65 -17.56
C GLY A 87 -12.47 2.66 -16.21
N GLN A 88 -13.65 3.26 -16.13
CA GLN A 88 -14.46 3.26 -14.91
C GLN A 88 -15.35 2.02 -14.87
N LEU A 89 -15.37 1.36 -13.71
CA LEU A 89 -16.22 0.19 -13.47
C LEU A 89 -17.70 0.60 -13.37
N TYR A 90 -18.59 -0.22 -13.95
CA TYR A 90 -20.05 -0.09 -13.73
C TYR A 90 -20.49 -0.53 -12.33
N GLY A 91 -19.58 -0.53 -11.38
CA GLY A 91 -19.76 -0.90 -9.99
C GLY A 91 -18.55 -0.55 -9.17
N SER A 92 -18.30 -1.35 -8.14
CA SER A 92 -17.08 -1.20 -7.32
C SER A 92 -16.58 -2.56 -6.87
N VAL A 93 -15.26 -2.70 -6.79
CA VAL A 93 -14.64 -3.86 -6.15
C VAL A 93 -14.45 -3.55 -4.67
N ASN A 94 -15.02 -4.41 -3.83
CA ASN A 94 -15.00 -4.28 -2.38
C ASN A 94 -14.05 -5.30 -1.74
N ALA A 95 -13.77 -5.14 -0.46
CA ALA A 95 -12.96 -6.08 0.32
C ALA A 95 -13.49 -7.53 0.27
N ARG A 96 -14.80 -7.72 0.08
CA ARG A 96 -15.41 -9.06 -0.07
C ARG A 96 -15.03 -9.72 -1.38
N ASP A 97 -15.04 -8.95 -2.46
CA ASP A 97 -14.72 -9.47 -3.81
C ASP A 97 -13.25 -9.90 -3.88
N ILE A 98 -12.37 -9.10 -3.27
CA ILE A 98 -10.94 -9.40 -3.18
C ILE A 98 -10.68 -10.63 -2.32
N ALA A 99 -11.35 -10.73 -1.15
CA ALA A 99 -11.24 -11.91 -0.31
C ALA A 99 -11.71 -13.18 -1.04
N GLN A 100 -12.78 -13.08 -1.83
CA GLN A 100 -13.28 -14.20 -2.63
C GLN A 100 -12.28 -14.61 -3.71
N ALA A 101 -11.74 -13.67 -4.47
CA ALA A 101 -10.75 -13.96 -5.50
C ALA A 101 -9.45 -14.54 -4.93
N LEU A 102 -9.03 -14.10 -3.74
CA LEU A 102 -7.91 -14.72 -3.02
C LEU A 102 -8.21 -16.16 -2.60
N ASN A 103 -9.43 -16.44 -2.14
CA ASN A 103 -9.84 -17.80 -1.79
C ASN A 103 -9.90 -18.72 -3.01
N ASP A 104 -10.36 -18.21 -4.16
CA ASP A 104 -10.37 -18.93 -5.44
C ASP A 104 -8.93 -19.22 -5.93
N SER A 105 -7.98 -18.35 -5.58
CA SER A 105 -6.54 -18.55 -5.82
C SER A 105 -5.85 -19.47 -4.79
N GLY A 106 -6.62 -20.05 -3.84
CA GLY A 106 -6.13 -21.01 -2.85
C GLY A 106 -5.63 -20.40 -1.53
N PHE A 107 -5.81 -19.11 -1.31
CA PHE A 107 -5.48 -18.46 -0.04
C PHE A 107 -6.73 -18.27 0.82
N ILE A 108 -6.72 -18.76 2.04
CA ILE A 108 -7.85 -18.62 2.97
C ILE A 108 -7.78 -17.25 3.64
N VAL A 109 -8.52 -16.28 3.11
CA VAL A 109 -8.55 -14.90 3.62
C VAL A 109 -9.97 -14.46 3.93
N GLY A 110 -10.17 -13.93 5.12
CA GLY A 110 -11.45 -13.34 5.54
C GLY A 110 -11.60 -11.89 5.06
N ARG A 111 -12.84 -11.46 4.79
CA ARG A 111 -13.15 -10.06 4.44
C ARG A 111 -12.54 -9.03 5.40
N ASN A 112 -12.51 -9.34 6.71
CA ASN A 112 -12.02 -8.42 7.74
C ASN A 112 -10.49 -8.24 7.71
N GLN A 113 -9.78 -9.12 7.01
CA GLN A 113 -8.34 -9.06 6.84
C GLN A 113 -7.93 -8.15 5.66
N VAL A 114 -8.86 -7.90 4.74
CA VAL A 114 -8.65 -7.01 3.61
C VAL A 114 -8.87 -5.56 4.03
N ARG A 115 -7.84 -4.74 3.92
CA ARG A 115 -7.87 -3.30 4.22
C ARG A 115 -7.98 -2.52 2.92
N LEU A 116 -9.12 -1.90 2.70
CA LEU A 116 -9.37 -0.96 1.63
C LEU A 116 -9.84 0.35 2.22
N ASP A 117 -9.17 1.44 1.92
CA ASP A 117 -9.59 2.78 2.34
C ASP A 117 -10.84 3.21 1.56
N GLN A 118 -10.86 2.91 0.26
CA GLN A 118 -11.99 3.17 -0.62
C GLN A 118 -12.24 1.97 -1.55
N PRO A 119 -13.49 1.70 -1.94
CA PRO A 119 -13.81 0.72 -2.97
C PRO A 119 -13.15 1.09 -4.29
N ILE A 120 -12.58 0.11 -4.98
CA ILE A 120 -11.93 0.30 -6.28
C ILE A 120 -13.02 0.51 -7.33
N LYS A 121 -12.88 1.56 -8.16
CA LYS A 121 -13.83 1.93 -9.21
C LYS A 121 -13.21 2.05 -10.60
N THR A 122 -11.91 1.81 -10.71
CA THR A 122 -11.17 1.93 -11.97
C THR A 122 -10.49 0.61 -12.32
N LEU A 123 -10.27 0.39 -13.61
CA LEU A 123 -9.45 -0.71 -14.12
C LEU A 123 -7.97 -0.50 -13.73
N GLY A 124 -7.21 -1.58 -13.73
CA GLY A 124 -5.76 -1.56 -13.55
C GLY A 124 -5.28 -2.27 -12.32
N LEU A 125 -4.02 -2.03 -11.97
CA LEU A 125 -3.32 -2.64 -10.85
C LEU A 125 -3.51 -1.79 -9.59
N HIS A 126 -4.07 -2.39 -8.56
CA HIS A 126 -4.30 -1.74 -7.27
C HIS A 126 -3.59 -2.49 -6.15
N ASN A 127 -2.83 -1.77 -5.34
CA ASN A 127 -2.20 -2.35 -4.16
C ASN A 127 -3.22 -2.44 -3.02
N VAL A 128 -3.40 -3.64 -2.51
CA VAL A 128 -4.33 -3.94 -1.42
C VAL A 128 -3.56 -4.46 -0.22
N SER A 129 -3.77 -3.87 0.94
CA SER A 129 -3.15 -4.33 2.18
C SER A 129 -4.02 -5.38 2.85
N LEU A 130 -3.40 -6.52 3.18
CA LEU A 130 -4.01 -7.61 3.95
C LEU A 130 -3.41 -7.63 5.35
N THR A 131 -4.24 -7.66 6.37
CA THR A 131 -3.83 -7.83 7.76
C THR A 131 -4.13 -9.25 8.19
N LEU A 132 -3.15 -10.14 8.12
CA LEU A 132 -3.28 -11.54 8.52
C LEU A 132 -3.25 -11.69 10.04
N HIS A 133 -2.41 -10.89 10.68
CA HIS A 133 -2.28 -10.81 12.14
C HIS A 133 -2.09 -9.34 12.54
N PRO A 134 -2.40 -8.90 13.77
CA PRO A 134 -2.18 -7.52 14.20
C PRO A 134 -0.74 -7.00 14.02
N GLU A 135 0.21 -7.91 13.88
CA GLU A 135 1.64 -7.60 13.66
C GLU A 135 2.14 -7.99 12.26
N VAL A 136 1.31 -8.62 11.42
CA VAL A 136 1.70 -9.10 10.10
C VAL A 136 0.74 -8.57 9.05
N SER A 137 1.23 -7.65 8.24
CA SER A 137 0.53 -7.12 7.08
C SER A 137 1.29 -7.46 5.80
N VAL A 138 0.56 -7.72 4.73
CA VAL A 138 1.08 -8.07 3.40
C VAL A 138 0.39 -7.22 2.37
N THR A 139 1.10 -6.82 1.34
CA THR A 139 0.52 -6.13 0.18
C THR A 139 0.39 -7.13 -0.96
N VAL A 140 -0.81 -7.22 -1.53
CA VAL A 140 -1.11 -7.99 -2.73
C VAL A 140 -1.57 -7.07 -3.84
N MET A 141 -1.33 -7.45 -5.09
CA MET A 141 -1.79 -6.69 -6.25
C MET A 141 -3.14 -7.23 -6.71
N ALA A 142 -4.17 -6.38 -6.70
CA ALA A 142 -5.46 -6.66 -7.31
C ALA A 142 -5.45 -6.10 -8.74
N ASN A 143 -5.49 -6.98 -9.72
CA ASN A 143 -5.58 -6.64 -11.12
C ASN A 143 -7.04 -6.66 -11.54
N VAL A 144 -7.62 -5.49 -11.82
CA VAL A 144 -9.00 -5.34 -12.25
C VAL A 144 -9.04 -5.10 -13.75
N ALA A 145 -9.60 -6.03 -14.49
CA ALA A 145 -9.66 -6.02 -15.95
C ALA A 145 -11.07 -6.35 -16.47
N ARG A 146 -11.32 -6.11 -17.77
CA ARG A 146 -12.59 -6.48 -18.45
C ARG A 146 -12.60 -7.95 -18.86
N SER A 147 -11.43 -8.50 -19.19
CA SER A 147 -11.23 -9.89 -19.59
C SER A 147 -9.95 -10.45 -18.96
N GLU A 148 -9.79 -11.77 -19.00
CA GLU A 148 -8.58 -12.43 -18.52
C GLU A 148 -7.36 -12.10 -19.38
N ASP A 149 -7.55 -11.96 -20.69
CA ASP A 149 -6.49 -11.59 -21.65
C ASP A 149 -5.97 -10.18 -21.35
N GLU A 150 -6.85 -9.23 -21.06
CA GLU A 150 -6.51 -7.87 -20.66
C GLU A 150 -5.73 -7.87 -19.31
N ALA A 151 -6.14 -8.73 -18.37
CA ALA A 151 -5.44 -8.85 -17.10
C ALA A 151 -4.00 -9.36 -17.27
N GLN A 152 -3.75 -10.27 -18.21
CA GLN A 152 -2.40 -10.76 -18.51
C GLN A 152 -1.54 -9.63 -19.09
N ILE A 153 -2.03 -8.90 -20.08
CA ILE A 153 -1.32 -7.77 -20.68
C ILE A 153 -1.04 -6.67 -19.63
N GLN A 154 -1.98 -6.39 -18.75
CA GLN A 154 -1.78 -5.44 -17.65
C GLN A 154 -0.71 -5.89 -16.67
N SER A 155 -0.63 -7.20 -16.40
CA SER A 155 0.40 -7.76 -15.51
C SER A 155 1.81 -7.66 -16.09
N GLU A 156 1.94 -7.75 -17.43
CA GLU A 156 3.21 -7.63 -18.16
C GLU A 156 3.63 -6.18 -18.35
N THR A 157 2.69 -5.30 -18.73
CA THR A 157 2.97 -3.89 -19.01
C THR A 157 3.01 -3.01 -17.76
N GLY A 158 2.43 -3.47 -16.66
CA GLY A 158 2.34 -2.72 -15.41
C GLY A 158 1.39 -1.53 -15.44
N ARG A 159 0.60 -1.39 -16.51
CA ARG A 159 -0.33 -0.27 -16.71
C ARG A 159 -1.73 -0.78 -17.02
N ALA A 160 -2.75 -0.03 -16.61
CA ALA A 160 -4.11 -0.25 -17.10
C ALA A 160 -4.13 0.00 -18.61
N LEU A 161 -4.78 -0.90 -19.36
CA LEU A 161 -5.10 -0.63 -20.77
C LEU A 161 -6.19 0.45 -20.78
N LEU A 162 -5.77 1.67 -20.97
CA LEU A 162 -6.63 2.81 -21.25
C LEU A 162 -7.16 2.71 -22.67
N SER A 163 -8.24 3.40 -22.99
CA SER A 163 -8.72 3.47 -24.37
C SER A 163 -7.61 4.01 -25.29
N GLN A 164 -7.62 3.59 -26.57
CA GLN A 164 -6.61 4.06 -27.54
C GLN A 164 -6.44 5.59 -27.55
N ALA A 165 -7.51 6.34 -27.28
CA ALA A 165 -7.48 7.80 -27.19
C ALA A 165 -6.69 8.31 -25.97
N GLU A 166 -6.68 7.58 -24.85
CA GLU A 166 -5.90 7.94 -23.66
C GLU A 166 -4.45 7.48 -23.79
N GLU A 167 -4.17 6.39 -24.48
CA GLU A 167 -2.82 5.97 -24.83
C GLU A 167 -2.16 6.96 -25.80
N GLU A 168 -2.88 7.44 -26.81
CA GLU A 168 -2.41 8.50 -27.70
C GLU A 168 -2.18 9.81 -26.97
N ALA A 169 -3.09 10.21 -26.08
CA ALA A 169 -2.91 11.42 -25.26
C ALA A 169 -1.73 11.32 -24.28
N LEU A 170 -1.48 10.15 -23.70
CA LEU A 170 -0.31 9.92 -22.84
C LEU A 170 1.00 9.85 -23.64
N ALA A 171 0.97 9.26 -24.82
CA ALA A 171 2.11 9.24 -25.73
C ALA A 171 2.44 10.64 -26.26
N GLU A 172 1.41 11.44 -26.56
CA GLU A 172 1.55 12.83 -26.98
C GLU A 172 2.09 13.71 -25.83
N ALA A 173 1.59 13.51 -24.61
CA ALA A 173 2.10 14.21 -23.42
C ALA A 173 3.56 13.81 -23.07
N ALA A 174 3.93 12.55 -23.27
CA ALA A 174 5.30 12.08 -23.09
C ALA A 174 6.25 12.68 -24.13
N ASN A 175 5.84 12.72 -25.41
CA ASN A 175 6.60 13.37 -26.48
C ASN A 175 6.78 14.88 -26.25
N VAL A 176 5.75 15.57 -25.79
CA VAL A 176 5.85 17.00 -25.45
C VAL A 176 6.83 17.22 -24.29
N ALA A 177 6.82 16.34 -23.29
CA ALA A 177 7.76 16.43 -22.16
C ALA A 177 9.21 16.17 -22.59
N GLU A 178 9.44 15.28 -23.56
CA GLU A 178 10.77 14.97 -24.09
C GLU A 178 11.31 16.11 -24.93
N VAL A 179 10.47 16.70 -25.78
CA VAL A 179 10.84 17.87 -26.60
C VAL A 179 11.16 19.11 -25.75
N THR A 180 10.40 19.34 -24.68
CA THR A 180 10.69 20.46 -23.76
C THR A 180 11.95 20.24 -22.93
N ALA A 181 12.31 18.98 -22.63
CA ALA A 181 13.55 18.65 -21.95
C ALA A 181 14.78 18.87 -22.86
N ASP A 182 14.67 18.51 -24.14
CA ASP A 182 15.74 18.73 -25.14
C ASP A 182 15.93 20.23 -25.46
N GLU A 183 14.86 21.02 -25.55
CA GLU A 183 14.94 22.48 -25.70
C GLU A 183 15.62 23.15 -24.49
N ALA A 184 15.31 22.71 -23.26
CA ALA A 184 15.93 23.25 -22.06
C ALA A 184 17.42 22.90 -21.97
N VAL A 185 17.86 21.75 -22.49
CA VAL A 185 19.27 21.36 -22.56
C VAL A 185 20.00 22.15 -23.66
N ALA A 186 19.35 22.42 -24.79
CA ALA A 186 19.93 23.22 -25.87
C ALA A 186 20.13 24.67 -25.46
N GLU A 187 19.16 25.27 -24.75
CA GLU A 187 19.26 26.66 -24.25
C GLU A 187 20.36 26.81 -23.19
N GLN A 188 20.60 25.82 -22.36
CA GLN A 188 21.72 25.79 -21.42
C GLN A 188 23.10 25.64 -22.11
N ALA A 189 23.14 24.90 -23.24
CA ALA A 189 24.37 24.77 -24.01
C ALA A 189 24.77 26.05 -24.75
N GLU A 190 23.81 26.81 -25.27
CA GLU A 190 24.07 28.12 -25.92
C GLU A 190 24.52 29.19 -24.93
N THR A 191 23.97 29.22 -23.72
CA THR A 191 24.40 30.17 -22.68
C THR A 191 25.81 29.87 -22.17
N MET A 192 26.29 28.66 -22.20
CA MET A 192 27.67 28.30 -21.83
C MET A 192 28.68 28.57 -22.96
N SER A 193 28.25 28.55 -24.23
CA SER A 193 29.11 28.84 -25.38
C SER A 193 29.34 30.35 -25.58
N GLY A 194 28.39 31.21 -25.17
CA GLY A 194 28.48 32.67 -25.33
C GLY A 194 29.44 33.41 -24.39
N ASN A 195 30.01 32.77 -23.39
CA ASN A 195 30.85 33.42 -22.38
C ASN A 195 32.36 33.16 -22.57
N LYS A 196 32.82 32.80 -23.77
CA LYS A 196 34.27 32.60 -24.06
C LYS A 196 34.92 33.59 -24.98
N THR A 197 34.30 34.75 -25.27
CA THR A 197 34.92 35.78 -26.09
C THR A 197 34.72 37.16 -25.49
N SER A 198 35.47 37.52 -24.43
CA SER A 198 35.85 38.89 -24.21
C SER A 198 37.19 38.97 -23.48
N ALA A 199 38.20 39.15 -24.30
CA ALA A 199 39.23 40.16 -24.17
C ALA A 199 40.23 40.06 -23.00
N VAL A 200 41.39 39.63 -23.39
CA VAL A 200 42.65 40.07 -22.79
C VAL A 200 42.95 41.51 -23.28
N PRO A 201 43.39 42.42 -22.47
CA PRO A 201 44.34 43.44 -22.92
C PRO A 201 45.69 43.21 -22.25
N LEU A 202 46.70 43.09 -23.12
CA LEU A 202 48.10 43.36 -22.84
C LEU A 202 48.25 44.67 -22.06
N TYR A 203 49.04 44.65 -21.02
CA TYR A 203 49.82 45.80 -20.65
C TYR A 203 51.26 45.39 -20.33
N ALA A 204 52.13 45.82 -21.24
CA ALA A 204 53.59 45.87 -21.09
C ALA A 204 53.99 47.08 -20.34
N GLY A 205 55.00 47.06 -19.53
CA GLY A 205 55.64 48.25 -18.94
C GLY A 205 56.51 47.82 -17.75
N SER A 206 57.75 47.47 -18.01
CA SER A 206 58.96 48.21 -17.80
C SER A 206 59.19 48.85 -16.41
N GLY A 207 60.38 48.55 -15.88
CA GLY A 207 61.07 49.39 -14.96
C GLY A 207 61.48 48.68 -13.65
N ILE A 208 62.70 48.14 -13.56
CA ILE A 208 64.00 48.72 -13.20
C ILE A 208 64.16 49.13 -11.72
N VAL A 209 65.17 48.50 -11.08
CA VAL A 209 66.10 48.99 -10.03
C VAL A 209 65.55 49.13 -8.58
N LEU A 210 66.02 48.38 -7.66
CA LEU A 210 67.27 48.26 -6.89
C LEU A 210 67.21 47.12 -5.94
#